data_1ab5a7edeb5f78f3c061d82fe7ab0ac2
#
_entry.id   1ab5a7edeb5f78f3c061d82fe7ab0ac2
#
_cell.length_a   1.000
_cell.length_b   1.000
_cell.length_c   1.000
_cell.angle_alpha   90.00
_cell.angle_beta   90.00
_cell.angle_gamma   90.00
#
_symmetry.space_group_name_H-M   'P 1'
#
loop_
_entity.id
_entity.type
_entity.pdbx_description
1 polymer ?
#
loop_
_entity_poly.entity_id
_entity_poly.type
_entity_poly.pdbx_seq_one_letter_code
_entity_poly.pdbx_strand_id
1 'polypeptide(L)'
;MSTVTISDTPFVGNDRLLVGIVLSVLTFWLFAQSVINVVPAMKSSLDISLETLTLAVSLSALFSGCFVVASGGLADKFGRMRMTTLGLGLSIVGSAMLVVAQGPGLFLAGRVLQGLSAACIMPATLALIKTWYEGRARQRAVSFWVIGSWGGSGLCSFVGGAIATGLGWRWIFVFSIAVALLALFLLRGTPESRSASASQHKLDVGGLLSLIVALVLVNLFISKGHGWGWSSPLSLTMLAGALAAGTIFIRNGMRKGEAALIDFALFRNRAYGAAVLSNFLLNGAIGTMMIASIWLQQGHHLTPLESGMMTLGYLVTVLAMIRVGEKLLQRYGARLPMMAGPVLTAIAIALISCTFLEKALYIGVVFASNVLFGLGLGCYATPSTDTAVANAPENKIGVASGIYKMG
;
A
#
# COMPACT_ATOMS: atom_id res chain seq x y z
N MET A 1 32.03 19.16 -38.48
CA MET A 1 31.23 17.97 -38.21
C MET A 1 31.71 17.38 -36.89
N SER A 2 31.11 17.79 -35.80
CA SER A 2 31.41 17.25 -34.46
C SER A 2 30.52 16.01 -34.27
N THR A 3 31.13 14.85 -34.29
CA THR A 3 30.50 13.59 -33.91
C THR A 3 30.12 13.64 -32.42
N VAL A 4 28.84 13.78 -32.15
CA VAL A 4 28.29 13.53 -30.81
C VAL A 4 28.37 12.04 -30.58
N THR A 5 29.34 11.60 -29.83
CA THR A 5 29.42 10.24 -29.26
C THR A 5 28.33 10.13 -28.20
N ILE A 6 27.19 9.51 -28.59
CA ILE A 6 26.20 9.04 -27.64
C ILE A 6 26.88 7.87 -26.92
N SER A 7 27.14 8.01 -25.63
CA SER A 7 27.63 6.91 -24.81
C SER A 7 26.54 5.84 -24.71
N ASP A 8 26.75 4.71 -25.39
CA ASP A 8 25.88 3.52 -25.39
C ASP A 8 25.97 2.72 -24.08
N THR A 9 26.20 3.36 -22.94
CA THR A 9 26.09 2.67 -21.65
C THR A 9 24.61 2.59 -21.28
N PRO A 10 24.04 1.36 -21.13
CA PRO A 10 22.66 1.22 -20.72
C PRO A 10 22.46 1.92 -19.36
N PHE A 11 21.35 2.66 -19.19
CA PHE A 11 21.04 3.33 -17.94
C PHE A 11 20.96 2.29 -16.81
N VAL A 12 21.71 2.51 -15.73
CA VAL A 12 21.69 1.71 -14.51
C VAL A 12 21.08 2.54 -13.39
N GLY A 13 20.22 1.93 -12.59
CA GLY A 13 19.57 2.58 -11.45
C GLY A 13 20.60 3.15 -10.46
N ASN A 14 20.39 4.40 -10.07
CA ASN A 14 21.25 5.14 -9.16
C ASN A 14 20.51 5.56 -7.89
N ASP A 15 21.23 6.05 -6.89
CA ASP A 15 20.63 6.45 -5.61
C ASP A 15 19.67 7.65 -5.76
N ARG A 16 19.85 8.51 -6.75
CA ARG A 16 18.93 9.63 -7.06
C ARG A 16 17.55 9.11 -7.48
N LEU A 17 17.52 8.13 -8.40
CA LEU A 17 16.29 7.44 -8.81
C LEU A 17 15.64 6.74 -7.61
N LEU A 18 16.44 6.04 -6.80
CA LEU A 18 15.95 5.33 -5.63
C LEU A 18 15.26 6.26 -4.61
N VAL A 19 15.90 7.38 -4.28
CA VAL A 19 15.32 8.39 -3.38
C VAL A 19 14.04 8.97 -3.98
N GLY A 20 14.03 9.29 -5.28
CA GLY A 20 12.82 9.76 -5.97
C GLY A 20 11.66 8.75 -5.89
N ILE A 21 11.94 7.47 -6.06
CA ILE A 21 10.97 6.38 -5.90
C ILE A 21 10.44 6.31 -4.46
N VAL A 22 11.32 6.35 -3.46
CA VAL A 22 10.92 6.29 -2.04
C VAL A 22 10.05 7.49 -1.65
N LEU A 23 10.43 8.70 -2.07
CA LEU A 23 9.64 9.90 -1.84
C LEU A 23 8.27 9.83 -2.52
N SER A 24 8.19 9.24 -3.73
CA SER A 24 6.90 9.03 -4.40
C SER A 24 5.97 8.13 -3.57
N VAL A 25 6.50 7.07 -2.97
CA VAL A 25 5.73 6.15 -2.11
C VAL A 25 5.30 6.83 -0.81
N LEU A 26 6.14 7.69 -0.24
CA LEU A 26 5.83 8.44 0.98
C LEU A 26 4.66 9.41 0.81
N THR A 27 4.40 9.95 -0.39
CA THR A 27 3.26 10.86 -0.62
C THR A 27 1.92 10.22 -0.21
N PHE A 28 1.77 8.92 -0.39
CA PHE A 28 0.58 8.19 0.03
C PHE A 28 0.70 7.66 1.47
N TRP A 29 1.70 6.86 1.76
CA TRP A 29 1.80 6.15 3.04
C TRP A 29 2.03 7.06 4.23
N LEU A 30 2.82 8.11 4.09
CA LEU A 30 3.05 9.03 5.18
C LEU A 30 2.00 10.13 5.25
N PHE A 31 1.72 10.80 4.12
CA PHE A 31 0.87 11.99 4.14
C PHE A 31 -0.61 11.69 3.92
N ALA A 32 -0.97 10.93 2.88
CA ALA A 32 -2.39 10.65 2.63
C ALA A 32 -3.02 9.80 3.74
N GLN A 33 -2.26 8.88 4.34
CA GLN A 33 -2.76 8.07 5.46
C GLN A 33 -2.82 8.82 6.80
N SER A 34 -2.09 9.91 6.96
CA SER A 34 -2.14 10.74 8.18
C SER A 34 -3.51 11.32 8.50
N VAL A 35 -4.42 11.39 7.50
CA VAL A 35 -5.82 11.82 7.69
C VAL A 35 -6.53 11.04 8.80
N ILE A 36 -6.27 9.74 8.92
CA ILE A 36 -6.89 8.87 9.93
C ILE A 36 -6.68 9.43 11.35
N ASN A 37 -5.53 10.04 11.61
CA ASN A 37 -5.11 10.48 12.95
C ASN A 37 -5.51 11.91 13.27
N VAL A 38 -5.95 12.68 12.26
CA VAL A 38 -6.30 14.11 12.42
C VAL A 38 -7.79 14.39 12.18
N VAL A 39 -8.61 13.34 12.11
CA VAL A 39 -10.07 13.41 11.97
C VAL A 39 -10.72 14.39 12.96
N PRO A 40 -10.38 14.41 14.28
CA PRO A 40 -10.97 15.35 15.22
C PRO A 40 -10.70 16.82 14.87
N ALA A 41 -9.46 17.14 14.47
CA ALA A 41 -9.08 18.50 14.07
C ALA A 41 -9.76 18.92 12.76
N MET A 42 -9.97 17.99 11.84
CA MET A 42 -10.71 18.25 10.60
C MET A 42 -12.19 18.49 10.85
N LYS A 43 -12.81 17.70 11.74
CA LYS A 43 -14.22 17.85 12.09
C LYS A 43 -14.53 19.27 12.60
N SER A 44 -13.71 19.78 13.50
CA SER A 44 -13.90 21.11 14.09
C SER A 44 -13.66 22.25 13.09
N SER A 45 -12.81 22.05 12.06
CA SER A 45 -12.43 23.13 11.13
C SER A 45 -13.24 23.16 9.83
N LEU A 46 -13.85 22.05 9.43
CA LEU A 46 -14.60 21.92 8.16
C LEU A 46 -16.12 21.85 8.36
N ASP A 47 -16.59 21.73 9.60
CA ASP A 47 -18.00 21.46 9.93
C ASP A 47 -18.59 20.26 9.16
N ILE A 48 -17.79 19.21 9.03
CA ILE A 48 -18.14 17.98 8.32
C ILE A 48 -18.46 16.88 9.33
N SER A 49 -19.49 16.06 9.03
CA SER A 49 -19.85 14.93 9.88
C SER A 49 -18.74 13.89 9.98
N LEU A 50 -18.65 13.20 11.12
CA LEU A 50 -17.70 12.10 11.33
C LEU A 50 -17.88 10.98 10.29
N GLU A 51 -19.12 10.72 9.86
CA GLU A 51 -19.43 9.75 8.82
C GLU A 51 -18.78 10.13 7.49
N THR A 52 -18.86 11.40 7.08
CA THR A 52 -18.21 11.90 5.86
C THR A 52 -16.68 11.81 5.94
N LEU A 53 -16.09 12.09 7.10
CA LEU A 53 -14.63 11.95 7.29
C LEU A 53 -14.20 10.50 7.22
N THR A 54 -14.95 9.58 7.82
CA THR A 54 -14.70 8.13 7.72
C THR A 54 -14.84 7.63 6.28
N LEU A 55 -15.85 8.11 5.57
CA LEU A 55 -16.00 7.83 4.14
C LEU A 55 -14.79 8.33 3.33
N ALA A 56 -14.30 9.53 3.61
CA ALA A 56 -13.14 10.11 2.94
C ALA A 56 -11.87 9.26 3.13
N VAL A 57 -11.65 8.71 4.32
CA VAL A 57 -10.54 7.77 4.58
C VAL A 57 -10.70 6.51 3.74
N SER A 58 -11.90 5.92 3.76
CA SER A 58 -12.20 4.68 3.03
C SER A 58 -12.10 4.86 1.51
N LEU A 59 -12.51 6.01 0.96
CA LEU A 59 -12.46 6.29 -0.47
C LEU A 59 -11.04 6.22 -1.03
N SER A 60 -10.04 6.76 -0.35
CA SER A 60 -8.67 6.70 -0.87
C SER A 60 -8.13 5.26 -0.93
N ALA A 61 -8.44 4.44 0.08
CA ALA A 61 -8.07 3.03 0.09
C ALA A 61 -8.82 2.24 -1.00
N LEU A 62 -10.13 2.49 -1.15
CA LEU A 62 -10.97 1.84 -2.15
C LEU A 62 -10.50 2.14 -3.57
N PHE A 63 -10.28 3.42 -3.91
CA PHE A 63 -9.80 3.81 -5.24
C PHE A 63 -8.38 3.30 -5.51
N SER A 64 -7.51 3.28 -4.50
CA SER A 64 -6.20 2.64 -4.63
C SER A 64 -6.34 1.16 -4.96
N GLY A 65 -7.11 0.40 -4.17
CA GLY A 65 -7.30 -1.04 -4.37
C GLY A 65 -7.97 -1.39 -5.71
N CYS A 66 -9.03 -0.66 -6.09
CA CYS A 66 -9.76 -0.90 -7.34
C CYS A 66 -8.89 -0.69 -8.59
N PHE A 67 -8.01 0.31 -8.56
CA PHE A 67 -7.29 0.74 -9.77
C PHE A 67 -5.82 0.31 -9.80
N VAL A 68 -5.24 -0.22 -8.73
CA VAL A 68 -3.81 -0.55 -8.66
C VAL A 68 -3.37 -1.55 -9.74
N VAL A 69 -4.18 -2.56 -10.02
CA VAL A 69 -3.86 -3.58 -11.05
C VAL A 69 -3.99 -2.98 -12.46
N ALA A 70 -5.07 -2.22 -12.71
CA ALA A 70 -5.27 -1.54 -13.98
C ALA A 70 -4.14 -0.54 -14.26
N SER A 71 -3.75 0.25 -13.26
CA SER A 71 -2.64 1.20 -13.36
C SER A 71 -1.31 0.52 -13.60
N GLY A 72 -1.10 -0.68 -13.02
CA GLY A 72 0.05 -1.53 -13.34
C GLY A 72 0.10 -1.94 -14.82
N GLY A 73 -1.03 -2.36 -15.37
CA GLY A 73 -1.15 -2.66 -16.81
C GLY A 73 -0.96 -1.42 -17.70
N LEU A 74 -1.47 -0.27 -17.29
CA LEU A 74 -1.24 1.00 -17.97
C LEU A 74 0.24 1.41 -17.90
N ALA A 75 0.93 1.16 -16.79
CA ALA A 75 2.36 1.40 -16.64
C ALA A 75 3.19 0.53 -17.59
N ASP A 76 2.85 -0.73 -17.73
CA ASP A 76 3.51 -1.62 -18.70
C ASP A 76 3.26 -1.18 -20.14
N LYS A 77 2.06 -0.65 -20.46
CA LYS A 77 1.65 -0.23 -21.80
C LYS A 77 2.16 1.17 -22.19
N PHE A 78 1.93 2.16 -21.36
CA PHE A 78 2.20 3.57 -21.67
C PHE A 78 3.54 4.07 -21.15
N GLY A 79 4.13 3.35 -20.19
CA GLY A 79 5.41 3.70 -19.60
C GLY A 79 5.35 3.85 -18.09
N ARG A 80 6.33 3.29 -17.44
CA ARG A 80 6.43 3.24 -15.97
C ARG A 80 6.75 4.60 -15.36
N MET A 81 7.64 5.36 -16.02
CA MET A 81 7.94 6.73 -15.63
C MET A 81 6.75 7.66 -15.81
N ARG A 82 6.04 7.55 -16.93
CA ARG A 82 4.83 8.35 -17.19
C ARG A 82 3.75 8.09 -16.15
N MET A 83 3.52 6.82 -15.79
CA MET A 83 2.54 6.46 -14.76
C MET A 83 2.96 6.95 -13.37
N THR A 84 4.25 6.88 -13.03
CA THR A 84 4.76 7.45 -11.77
C THR A 84 4.58 8.97 -11.73
N THR A 85 4.90 9.67 -12.83
CA THR A 85 4.73 11.12 -12.97
C THR A 85 3.26 11.53 -12.90
N LEU A 86 2.36 10.79 -13.58
CA LEU A 86 0.92 11.00 -13.49
C LEU A 86 0.44 10.83 -12.05
N GLY A 87 0.88 9.76 -11.37
CA GLY A 87 0.54 9.52 -9.97
C GLY A 87 0.98 10.65 -9.05
N LEU A 88 2.20 11.18 -9.21
CA LEU A 88 2.69 12.33 -8.46
C LEU A 88 1.89 13.60 -8.78
N GLY A 89 1.51 13.82 -10.04
CA GLY A 89 0.62 14.91 -10.43
C GLY A 89 -0.74 14.82 -9.75
N LEU A 90 -1.36 13.63 -9.72
CA LEU A 90 -2.61 13.37 -9.00
C LEU A 90 -2.46 13.59 -7.50
N SER A 91 -1.30 13.21 -6.90
CA SER A 91 -1.01 13.48 -5.50
C SER A 91 -0.96 14.98 -5.20
N ILE A 92 -0.29 15.76 -6.04
CA ILE A 92 -0.19 17.20 -5.91
C ILE A 92 -1.58 17.85 -6.03
N VAL A 93 -2.35 17.51 -7.07
CA VAL A 93 -3.69 18.08 -7.27
C VAL A 93 -4.63 17.68 -6.13
N GLY A 94 -4.66 16.40 -5.75
CA GLY A 94 -5.47 15.92 -4.64
C GLY A 94 -5.10 16.58 -3.32
N SER A 95 -3.81 16.73 -3.02
CA SER A 95 -3.34 17.43 -1.83
C SER A 95 -3.67 18.92 -1.86
N ALA A 96 -3.55 19.60 -3.02
CA ALA A 96 -3.94 21.01 -3.16
C ALA A 96 -5.45 21.20 -2.92
N MET A 97 -6.29 20.29 -3.44
CA MET A 97 -7.73 20.32 -3.15
C MET A 97 -8.01 20.21 -1.66
N LEU A 98 -7.27 19.37 -0.92
CA LEU A 98 -7.43 19.21 0.53
C LEU A 98 -6.95 20.44 1.31
N VAL A 99 -5.90 21.12 0.85
CA VAL A 99 -5.42 22.40 1.45
C VAL A 99 -6.50 23.47 1.38
N VAL A 100 -7.18 23.60 0.23
CA VAL A 100 -8.17 24.66 0.00
C VAL A 100 -9.61 24.22 0.33
N ALA A 101 -9.81 22.96 0.75
CA ALA A 101 -11.14 22.44 1.05
C ALA A 101 -11.81 23.23 2.17
N GLN A 102 -13.06 23.68 1.91
CA GLN A 102 -13.95 24.33 2.88
C GLN A 102 -15.23 23.51 3.11
N GLY A 103 -15.41 22.40 2.40
CA GLY A 103 -16.59 21.58 2.50
C GLY A 103 -16.34 20.14 2.01
N PRO A 104 -17.34 19.25 2.16
CA PRO A 104 -17.18 17.80 1.93
C PRO A 104 -16.88 17.46 0.47
N GLY A 105 -17.45 18.14 -0.51
CA GLY A 105 -17.30 17.78 -1.92
C GLY A 105 -15.85 17.83 -2.39
N LEU A 106 -15.17 18.95 -2.17
CA LEU A 106 -13.78 19.13 -2.56
C LEU A 106 -12.85 18.22 -1.75
N PHE A 107 -13.17 18.01 -0.47
CA PHE A 107 -12.43 17.11 0.42
C PHE A 107 -12.52 15.65 -0.08
N LEU A 108 -13.72 15.15 -0.38
CA LEU A 108 -13.90 13.79 -0.90
C LEU A 108 -13.22 13.60 -2.26
N ALA A 109 -13.36 14.59 -3.18
CA ALA A 109 -12.70 14.54 -4.48
C ALA A 109 -11.17 14.49 -4.35
N GLY A 110 -10.57 15.28 -3.45
CA GLY A 110 -9.15 15.21 -3.15
C GLY A 110 -8.72 13.83 -2.66
N ARG A 111 -9.50 13.17 -1.82
CA ARG A 111 -9.25 11.81 -1.32
C ARG A 111 -9.31 10.75 -2.43
N VAL A 112 -10.25 10.88 -3.36
CA VAL A 112 -10.32 10.03 -4.55
C VAL A 112 -9.04 10.16 -5.37
N LEU A 113 -8.59 11.40 -5.65
CA LEU A 113 -7.35 11.64 -6.40
C LEU A 113 -6.11 11.08 -5.69
N GLN A 114 -6.05 11.17 -4.35
CA GLN A 114 -4.95 10.55 -3.58
C GLN A 114 -4.96 9.01 -3.70
N GLY A 115 -6.14 8.38 -3.72
CA GLY A 115 -6.27 6.94 -3.97
C GLY A 115 -5.80 6.54 -5.38
N LEU A 116 -6.22 7.28 -6.41
CA LEU A 116 -5.77 7.07 -7.79
C LEU A 116 -4.28 7.32 -7.95
N SER A 117 -3.72 8.31 -7.26
CA SER A 117 -2.28 8.58 -7.19
C SER A 117 -1.53 7.34 -6.69
N ALA A 118 -1.96 6.77 -5.57
CA ALA A 118 -1.36 5.56 -5.00
C ALA A 118 -1.44 4.37 -5.99
N ALA A 119 -2.60 4.20 -6.63
CA ALA A 119 -2.80 3.17 -7.64
C ALA A 119 -1.79 3.28 -8.80
N CYS A 120 -1.43 4.50 -9.21
CA CYS A 120 -0.42 4.72 -10.25
C CYS A 120 1.01 4.53 -9.75
N ILE A 121 1.35 5.08 -8.57
CA ILE A 121 2.71 5.10 -8.03
C ILE A 121 3.20 3.70 -7.63
N MET A 122 2.36 2.94 -6.90
CA MET A 122 2.79 1.68 -6.27
C MET A 122 3.33 0.65 -7.29
N PRO A 123 2.56 0.22 -8.30
CA PRO A 123 3.04 -0.78 -9.25
C PRO A 123 4.12 -0.24 -10.18
N ALA A 124 4.01 1.04 -10.60
CA ALA A 124 4.95 1.64 -11.51
C ALA A 124 6.35 1.77 -10.90
N THR A 125 6.45 2.18 -9.62
CA THR A 125 7.73 2.30 -8.91
C THR A 125 8.40 0.95 -8.65
N LEU A 126 7.64 -0.10 -8.31
CA LEU A 126 8.20 -1.47 -8.22
C LEU A 126 8.67 -1.98 -9.57
N ALA A 127 7.92 -1.66 -10.64
CA ALA A 127 8.33 -2.03 -11.99
C ALA A 127 9.61 -1.30 -12.43
N LEU A 128 9.79 -0.01 -12.07
CA LEU A 128 11.03 0.74 -12.29
C LEU A 128 12.21 0.11 -11.54
N ILE A 129 12.00 -0.32 -10.29
CA ILE A 129 13.05 -1.02 -9.54
C ILE A 129 13.48 -2.29 -10.25
N LYS A 130 12.54 -3.11 -10.73
CA LYS A 130 12.91 -4.33 -11.47
C LYS A 130 13.62 -4.03 -12.78
N THR A 131 13.25 -2.95 -13.45
CA THR A 131 13.83 -2.59 -14.75
C THR A 131 15.26 -2.08 -14.64
N TRP A 132 15.55 -1.27 -13.60
CA TRP A 132 16.82 -0.52 -13.54
C TRP A 132 17.80 -1.02 -12.49
N TYR A 133 17.39 -2.01 -11.66
CA TYR A 133 18.26 -2.61 -10.63
C TYR A 133 18.25 -4.13 -10.75
N GLU A 134 19.41 -4.74 -10.61
CA GLU A 134 19.58 -6.19 -10.69
C GLU A 134 20.23 -6.77 -9.43
N GLY A 135 20.06 -8.06 -9.20
CA GLY A 135 20.69 -8.80 -8.13
C GLY A 135 20.57 -8.13 -6.76
N ARG A 136 21.69 -7.92 -6.09
CA ARG A 136 21.76 -7.29 -4.76
C ARG A 136 21.33 -5.82 -4.77
N ALA A 137 21.59 -5.09 -5.87
CA ALA A 137 21.15 -3.70 -5.99
C ALA A 137 19.62 -3.60 -6.02
N ARG A 138 18.92 -4.53 -6.70
CA ARG A 138 17.46 -4.63 -6.68
C ARG A 138 16.92 -4.91 -5.28
N GLN A 139 17.51 -5.88 -4.58
CA GLN A 139 17.10 -6.21 -3.20
C GLN A 139 17.26 -5.01 -2.25
N ARG A 140 18.37 -4.25 -2.39
CA ARG A 140 18.56 -2.99 -1.67
C ARG A 140 17.48 -1.97 -2.04
N ALA A 141 17.20 -1.78 -3.33
CA ALA A 141 16.20 -0.83 -3.79
C ALA A 141 14.79 -1.19 -3.29
N VAL A 142 14.41 -2.47 -3.34
CA VAL A 142 13.16 -2.99 -2.76
C VAL A 142 13.10 -2.74 -1.26
N SER A 143 14.19 -2.95 -0.53
CA SER A 143 14.25 -2.69 0.93
C SER A 143 13.96 -1.22 1.26
N PHE A 144 14.56 -0.27 0.53
CA PHE A 144 14.27 1.16 0.71
C PHE A 144 12.83 1.51 0.31
N TRP A 145 12.30 0.91 -0.75
CA TRP A 145 10.90 1.05 -1.13
C TRP A 145 9.96 0.56 -0.02
N VAL A 146 10.28 -0.57 0.59
CA VAL A 146 9.54 -1.15 1.73
C VAL A 146 9.62 -0.24 2.95
N ILE A 147 10.79 0.37 3.24
CA ILE A 147 10.93 1.40 4.29
C ILE A 147 10.00 2.58 4.01
N GLY A 148 9.95 3.08 2.77
CA GLY A 148 9.03 4.15 2.38
C GLY A 148 7.55 3.79 2.58
N SER A 149 7.18 2.56 2.28
CA SER A 149 5.79 2.06 2.42
C SER A 149 5.43 1.79 3.89
N TRP A 150 6.08 0.83 4.54
CA TRP A 150 5.78 0.42 5.91
C TRP A 150 6.21 1.44 6.95
N GLY A 151 7.39 2.06 6.76
CA GLY A 151 7.87 3.13 7.62
C GLY A 151 7.02 4.39 7.49
N GLY A 152 6.61 4.76 6.27
CA GLY A 152 5.67 5.86 6.02
C GLY A 152 4.36 5.64 6.74
N SER A 153 3.77 4.46 6.61
CA SER A 153 2.53 4.08 7.31
C SER A 153 2.69 4.10 8.84
N GLY A 154 3.79 3.57 9.37
CA GLY A 154 4.04 3.58 10.81
C GLY A 154 4.30 4.97 11.39
N LEU A 155 4.96 5.85 10.62
CA LEU A 155 5.23 7.22 11.03
C LEU A 155 4.06 8.19 10.80
N CYS A 156 3.04 7.81 10.03
CA CYS A 156 1.96 8.71 9.64
C CYS A 156 1.21 9.31 10.84
N SER A 157 1.02 8.53 11.90
CA SER A 157 0.37 9.01 13.14
C SER A 157 1.22 10.06 13.85
N PHE A 158 2.50 9.80 14.02
CA PHE A 158 3.42 10.70 14.72
C PHE A 158 3.64 11.99 13.91
N VAL A 159 4.04 11.87 12.65
CA VAL A 159 4.31 13.02 11.77
C VAL A 159 3.05 13.82 11.52
N GLY A 160 1.93 13.15 11.20
CA GLY A 160 0.65 13.81 10.98
C GLY A 160 0.14 14.51 12.23
N GLY A 161 0.26 13.88 13.41
CA GLY A 161 -0.12 14.46 14.68
C GLY A 161 0.74 15.68 15.06
N ALA A 162 2.06 15.59 14.91
CA ALA A 162 2.98 16.70 15.19
C ALA A 162 2.72 17.91 14.29
N ILE A 163 2.55 17.68 12.98
CA ILE A 163 2.23 18.76 12.01
C ILE A 163 0.86 19.36 12.34
N ALA A 164 -0.14 18.54 12.61
CA ALA A 164 -1.49 19.02 12.89
C ALA A 164 -1.56 19.87 14.15
N THR A 165 -0.82 19.49 15.20
CA THR A 165 -0.78 20.22 16.48
C THR A 165 -0.01 21.52 16.36
N GLY A 166 1.14 21.54 15.64
CA GLY A 166 2.00 22.72 15.55
C GLY A 166 1.58 23.73 14.49
N LEU A 167 1.14 23.27 13.32
CA LEU A 167 0.88 24.09 12.13
C LEU A 167 -0.56 24.01 11.64
N GLY A 168 -1.30 22.99 12.07
CA GLY A 168 -2.63 22.67 11.57
C GLY A 168 -2.62 21.56 10.51
N TRP A 169 -3.73 20.80 10.41
CA TRP A 169 -3.84 19.60 9.59
C TRP A 169 -3.62 19.85 8.08
N ARG A 170 -3.90 21.04 7.57
CA ARG A 170 -3.70 21.39 6.15
C ARG A 170 -2.22 21.34 5.73
N TRP A 171 -1.31 21.60 6.64
CA TRP A 171 0.13 21.56 6.39
C TRP A 171 0.64 20.15 6.05
N ILE A 172 -0.05 19.10 6.48
CA ILE A 172 0.27 17.72 6.06
C ILE A 172 0.27 17.63 4.53
N PHE A 173 -0.73 18.24 3.89
CA PHE A 173 -0.88 18.21 2.43
C PHE A 173 0.08 19.20 1.73
N VAL A 174 0.41 20.30 2.35
CA VAL A 174 1.46 21.23 1.85
C VAL A 174 2.81 20.50 1.82
N PHE A 175 3.18 19.79 2.88
CA PHE A 175 4.39 18.96 2.89
C PHE A 175 4.32 17.82 1.87
N SER A 176 3.16 17.19 1.69
CA SER A 176 2.97 16.19 0.65
C SER A 176 3.26 16.75 -0.75
N ILE A 177 2.79 17.95 -1.06
CA ILE A 177 3.07 18.64 -2.33
C ILE A 177 4.58 18.89 -2.48
N ALA A 178 5.24 19.39 -1.45
CA ALA A 178 6.67 19.65 -1.48
C ALA A 178 7.49 18.37 -1.74
N VAL A 179 7.13 17.27 -1.05
CA VAL A 179 7.77 15.96 -1.25
C VAL A 179 7.50 15.41 -2.65
N ALA A 180 6.28 15.56 -3.17
CA ALA A 180 5.95 15.13 -4.53
C ALA A 180 6.72 15.91 -5.60
N LEU A 181 6.88 17.23 -5.43
CA LEU A 181 7.68 18.06 -6.32
C LEU A 181 9.17 17.69 -6.27
N LEU A 182 9.70 17.42 -5.08
CA LEU A 182 11.07 16.93 -4.92
C LEU A 182 11.25 15.56 -5.57
N ALA A 183 10.29 14.65 -5.42
CA ALA A 183 10.31 13.35 -6.10
C ALA A 183 10.32 13.53 -7.63
N LEU A 184 9.47 14.39 -8.19
CA LEU A 184 9.46 14.71 -9.62
C LEU A 184 10.81 15.25 -10.10
N PHE A 185 11.43 16.13 -9.31
CA PHE A 185 12.75 16.68 -9.62
C PHE A 185 13.85 15.60 -9.64
N LEU A 186 13.85 14.70 -8.66
CA LEU A 186 14.82 13.62 -8.58
C LEU A 186 14.63 12.56 -9.68
N LEU A 187 13.40 12.32 -10.09
CA LEU A 187 13.07 11.38 -11.15
C LEU A 187 13.39 11.92 -12.58
N ARG A 188 13.66 13.22 -12.72
CA ARG A 188 14.03 13.81 -14.02
C ARG A 188 15.30 13.18 -14.59
N GLY A 189 15.26 12.86 -15.88
CA GLY A 189 16.36 12.21 -16.59
C GLY A 189 16.37 10.69 -16.51
N THR A 190 15.44 10.07 -15.76
CA THR A 190 15.26 8.61 -15.82
C THR A 190 14.61 8.24 -17.15
N PRO A 191 15.19 7.32 -17.94
CA PRO A 191 14.62 6.89 -19.20
C PRO A 191 13.26 6.23 -19.01
N GLU A 192 12.39 6.40 -20.00
CA GLU A 192 11.11 5.68 -20.02
C GLU A 192 11.32 4.19 -20.25
N SER A 193 10.54 3.38 -19.55
CA SER A 193 10.51 1.94 -19.74
C SER A 193 9.08 1.46 -19.92
N ARG A 194 8.86 0.63 -20.94
CA ARG A 194 7.55 0.02 -21.25
C ARG A 194 7.76 -1.36 -21.83
N SER A 195 6.70 -2.19 -21.76
CA SER A 195 6.71 -3.49 -22.41
C SER A 195 6.24 -3.37 -23.87
N ALA A 196 7.06 -3.83 -24.82
CA ALA A 196 6.69 -3.83 -26.24
C ALA A 196 5.45 -4.70 -26.52
N SER A 197 5.32 -5.84 -25.83
CA SER A 197 4.19 -6.77 -26.00
C SER A 197 2.90 -6.25 -25.34
N ALA A 198 2.98 -5.52 -24.21
CA ALA A 198 1.81 -4.96 -23.55
C ALA A 198 1.09 -3.89 -24.38
N SER A 199 1.80 -3.23 -25.31
CA SER A 199 1.20 -2.20 -26.16
C SER A 199 0.20 -2.76 -27.18
N GLN A 200 0.26 -4.04 -27.51
CA GLN A 200 -0.60 -4.69 -28.51
C GLN A 200 -1.98 -5.08 -27.96
N HIS A 201 -2.16 -5.21 -26.66
CA HIS A 201 -3.43 -5.63 -26.07
C HIS A 201 -4.31 -4.43 -25.70
N LYS A 202 -5.61 -4.52 -25.99
CA LYS A 202 -6.59 -3.53 -25.51
C LYS A 202 -6.78 -3.69 -24.01
N LEU A 203 -7.07 -2.58 -23.32
CA LEU A 203 -7.40 -2.63 -21.90
C LEU A 203 -8.67 -3.48 -21.69
N ASP A 204 -8.62 -4.41 -20.75
CA ASP A 204 -9.77 -5.24 -20.38
C ASP A 204 -10.73 -4.44 -19.48
N VAL A 205 -11.53 -3.56 -20.11
CA VAL A 205 -12.52 -2.73 -19.40
C VAL A 205 -13.55 -3.59 -18.69
N GLY A 206 -13.98 -4.71 -19.28
CA GLY A 206 -14.95 -5.62 -18.66
C GLY A 206 -14.41 -6.30 -17.42
N GLY A 207 -13.13 -6.72 -17.43
CA GLY A 207 -12.43 -7.24 -16.26
C GLY A 207 -12.28 -6.16 -15.19
N LEU A 208 -11.88 -4.94 -15.57
CA LEU A 208 -11.76 -3.82 -14.62
C LEU A 208 -13.09 -3.48 -13.94
N LEU A 209 -14.17 -3.35 -14.72
CA LEU A 209 -15.49 -3.03 -14.15
C LEU A 209 -16.01 -4.12 -13.23
N SER A 210 -15.87 -5.40 -13.62
CA SER A 210 -16.29 -6.51 -12.75
C SER A 210 -15.47 -6.60 -11.46
N LEU A 211 -14.17 -6.30 -11.51
CA LEU A 211 -13.32 -6.21 -10.31
C LEU A 211 -13.76 -5.05 -9.40
N ILE A 212 -13.96 -3.84 -9.96
CA ILE A 212 -14.43 -2.69 -9.19
C ILE A 212 -15.76 -2.99 -8.50
N VAL A 213 -16.74 -3.53 -9.23
CA VAL A 213 -18.05 -3.87 -8.67
C VAL A 213 -17.90 -4.90 -7.54
N ALA A 214 -17.10 -5.94 -7.73
CA ALA A 214 -16.84 -6.95 -6.70
C ALA A 214 -16.24 -6.32 -5.44
N LEU A 215 -15.20 -5.50 -5.57
CA LEU A 215 -14.51 -4.86 -4.43
C LEU A 215 -15.39 -3.84 -3.71
N VAL A 216 -16.16 -3.03 -4.45
CA VAL A 216 -17.10 -2.07 -3.87
C VAL A 216 -18.20 -2.78 -3.09
N LEU A 217 -18.80 -3.83 -3.64
CA LEU A 217 -19.86 -4.57 -2.97
C LEU A 217 -19.36 -5.32 -1.74
N VAL A 218 -18.16 -5.92 -1.78
CA VAL A 218 -17.51 -6.52 -0.60
C VAL A 218 -17.24 -5.46 0.46
N ASN A 219 -16.71 -4.30 0.06
CA ASN A 219 -16.43 -3.20 0.99
C ASN A 219 -17.72 -2.68 1.66
N LEU A 220 -18.80 -2.49 0.89
CA LEU A 220 -20.10 -2.09 1.43
C LEU A 220 -20.68 -3.16 2.37
N PHE A 221 -20.61 -4.43 2.01
CA PHE A 221 -21.05 -5.53 2.86
C PHE A 221 -20.33 -5.52 4.20
N ILE A 222 -18.98 -5.42 4.20
CA ILE A 222 -18.19 -5.42 5.42
C ILE A 222 -18.42 -4.15 6.24
N SER A 223 -18.42 -2.96 5.60
CA SER A 223 -18.51 -1.67 6.30
C SER A 223 -19.90 -1.38 6.88
N LYS A 224 -20.95 -1.82 6.20
CA LYS A 224 -22.35 -1.51 6.57
C LYS A 224 -23.12 -2.72 7.11
N GLY A 225 -22.59 -3.92 6.99
CA GLY A 225 -23.27 -5.16 7.38
C GLY A 225 -23.70 -5.21 8.84
N HIS A 226 -22.91 -4.62 9.75
CA HIS A 226 -23.31 -4.49 11.15
C HIS A 226 -24.54 -3.58 11.32
N GLY A 227 -24.55 -2.41 10.65
CA GLY A 227 -25.64 -1.45 10.75
C GLY A 227 -26.94 -1.89 10.04
N TRP A 228 -26.82 -2.62 8.93
CA TRP A 228 -27.97 -3.15 8.19
C TRP A 228 -28.45 -4.53 8.70
N GLY A 229 -27.63 -5.18 9.54
CA GLY A 229 -27.78 -6.59 9.90
C GLY A 229 -27.15 -7.51 8.86
N TRP A 230 -26.26 -8.41 9.30
CA TRP A 230 -25.53 -9.33 8.41
C TRP A 230 -26.43 -10.24 7.58
N SER A 231 -27.59 -10.63 8.13
CA SER A 231 -28.58 -11.49 7.49
C SER A 231 -29.71 -10.71 6.78
N SER A 232 -29.63 -9.40 6.71
CA SER A 232 -30.66 -8.59 6.03
C SER A 232 -30.66 -8.86 4.52
N PRO A 233 -31.81 -8.74 3.84
CA PRO A 233 -31.87 -8.92 2.38
C PRO A 233 -30.90 -8.00 1.64
N LEU A 234 -30.65 -6.78 2.14
CA LEU A 234 -29.72 -5.82 1.53
C LEU A 234 -28.28 -6.32 1.67
N SER A 235 -27.85 -6.78 2.86
CA SER A 235 -26.51 -7.33 3.05
C SER A 235 -26.27 -8.58 2.21
N LEU A 236 -27.26 -9.48 2.15
CA LEU A 236 -27.15 -10.69 1.34
C LEU A 236 -27.13 -10.39 -0.16
N THR A 237 -27.87 -9.38 -0.64
CA THR A 237 -27.80 -8.95 -2.05
C THR A 237 -26.44 -8.34 -2.40
N MET A 238 -25.81 -7.57 -1.48
CA MET A 238 -24.45 -7.05 -1.68
C MET A 238 -23.44 -8.22 -1.77
N LEU A 239 -23.53 -9.19 -0.87
CA LEU A 239 -22.66 -10.36 -0.90
C LEU A 239 -22.87 -11.21 -2.18
N ALA A 240 -24.11 -11.50 -2.55
CA ALA A 240 -24.42 -12.24 -3.78
C ALA A 240 -23.93 -11.49 -5.04
N GLY A 241 -24.13 -10.17 -5.10
CA GLY A 241 -23.62 -9.33 -6.18
C GLY A 241 -22.09 -9.34 -6.25
N ALA A 242 -21.40 -9.28 -5.10
CA ALA A 242 -19.95 -9.37 -5.02
C ALA A 242 -19.43 -10.72 -5.54
N LEU A 243 -20.06 -11.82 -5.12
CA LEU A 243 -19.71 -13.17 -5.58
C LEU A 243 -19.98 -13.35 -7.08
N ALA A 244 -21.09 -12.82 -7.59
CA ALA A 244 -21.42 -12.85 -9.02
C ALA A 244 -20.40 -12.05 -9.84
N ALA A 245 -20.09 -10.82 -9.44
CA ALA A 245 -19.09 -9.98 -10.11
C ALA A 245 -17.69 -10.59 -10.05
N GLY A 246 -17.28 -11.16 -8.92
CA GLY A 246 -16.01 -11.88 -8.75
C GLY A 246 -15.95 -13.11 -9.65
N THR A 247 -17.05 -13.88 -9.75
CA THR A 247 -17.14 -15.06 -10.64
C THR A 247 -17.03 -14.62 -12.11
N ILE A 248 -17.71 -13.55 -12.52
CA ILE A 248 -17.63 -12.99 -13.87
C ILE A 248 -16.18 -12.56 -14.17
N PHE A 249 -15.53 -11.86 -13.22
CA PHE A 249 -14.15 -11.44 -13.33
C PHE A 249 -13.20 -12.62 -13.56
N ILE A 250 -13.28 -13.67 -12.73
CA ILE A 250 -12.44 -14.85 -12.82
C ILE A 250 -12.70 -15.60 -14.15
N ARG A 251 -13.97 -15.85 -14.51
CA ARG A 251 -14.31 -16.55 -15.76
C ARG A 251 -13.84 -15.80 -17.00
N ASN A 252 -14.03 -14.47 -17.01
CA ASN A 252 -13.57 -13.63 -18.12
C ASN A 252 -12.05 -13.62 -18.20
N GLY A 253 -11.35 -13.52 -17.05
CA GLY A 253 -9.90 -13.58 -17.00
C GLY A 253 -9.35 -14.92 -17.50
N MET A 254 -9.94 -16.03 -17.10
CA MET A 254 -9.54 -17.36 -17.57
C MET A 254 -9.78 -17.54 -19.08
N ARG A 255 -10.85 -16.94 -19.64
CA ARG A 255 -11.16 -17.02 -21.07
C ARG A 255 -10.25 -16.14 -21.94
N LYS A 256 -9.89 -14.93 -21.45
CA LYS A 256 -9.08 -13.94 -22.17
C LYS A 256 -7.58 -14.22 -22.08
N GLY A 257 -7.14 -14.99 -21.08
CA GLY A 257 -5.73 -15.30 -20.85
C GLY A 257 -4.85 -14.05 -20.78
N GLU A 258 -3.89 -13.93 -21.68
CA GLU A 258 -2.95 -12.79 -21.69
C GLU A 258 -3.58 -11.42 -21.94
N ALA A 259 -4.75 -11.36 -22.56
CA ALA A 259 -5.51 -10.13 -22.79
C ALA A 259 -6.38 -9.71 -21.61
N ALA A 260 -6.46 -10.51 -20.55
CA ALA A 260 -7.19 -10.20 -19.32
C ALA A 260 -6.48 -9.13 -18.50
N LEU A 261 -7.27 -8.40 -17.64
CA LEU A 261 -6.71 -7.47 -16.65
C LEU A 261 -5.73 -8.17 -15.70
N ILE A 262 -6.10 -9.35 -15.23
CA ILE A 262 -5.23 -10.26 -14.47
C ILE A 262 -5.05 -11.53 -15.28
N ASP A 263 -3.81 -11.79 -15.68
CA ASP A 263 -3.45 -13.08 -16.27
C ASP A 263 -3.23 -14.10 -15.16
N PHE A 264 -4.17 -15.02 -15.01
CA PHE A 264 -4.08 -16.07 -14.02
C PHE A 264 -2.91 -17.04 -14.22
N ALA A 265 -2.27 -17.03 -15.40
CA ALA A 265 -1.04 -17.77 -15.63
C ALA A 265 0.13 -17.31 -14.73
N LEU A 266 0.10 -16.07 -14.22
CA LEU A 266 1.06 -15.58 -13.24
C LEU A 266 1.11 -16.44 -11.98
N PHE A 267 -0.01 -16.98 -11.55
CA PHE A 267 -0.11 -17.84 -10.36
C PHE A 267 0.40 -19.26 -10.58
N ARG A 268 0.72 -19.65 -11.82
CA ARG A 268 1.42 -20.93 -12.10
C ARG A 268 2.85 -20.91 -11.58
N ASN A 269 3.47 -19.70 -11.48
CA ASN A 269 4.71 -19.53 -10.75
C ASN A 269 4.42 -19.63 -9.24
N ARG A 270 4.80 -20.75 -8.63
CA ARG A 270 4.54 -21.05 -7.22
C ARG A 270 5.18 -20.01 -6.28
N ALA A 271 6.35 -19.49 -6.61
CA ALA A 271 7.03 -18.48 -5.79
C ALA A 271 6.25 -17.16 -5.79
N TYR A 272 5.78 -16.71 -6.95
CA TYR A 272 4.94 -15.54 -7.08
C TYR A 272 3.60 -15.72 -6.36
N GLY A 273 2.90 -16.82 -6.62
CA GLY A 273 1.61 -17.12 -5.96
C GLY A 273 1.72 -17.18 -4.44
N ALA A 274 2.77 -17.83 -3.93
CA ALA A 274 3.05 -17.88 -2.49
C ALA A 274 3.34 -16.49 -1.90
N ALA A 275 4.10 -15.64 -2.59
CA ALA A 275 4.38 -14.28 -2.15
C ALA A 275 3.10 -13.42 -2.09
N VAL A 276 2.22 -13.52 -3.12
CA VAL A 276 0.93 -12.79 -3.14
C VAL A 276 0.02 -13.27 -2.02
N LEU A 277 -0.18 -14.58 -1.89
CA LEU A 277 -1.06 -15.14 -0.87
C LEU A 277 -0.57 -14.85 0.54
N SER A 278 0.73 -15.03 0.80
CA SER A 278 1.29 -14.72 2.14
C SER A 278 1.22 -13.24 2.47
N ASN A 279 1.38 -12.34 1.47
CA ASN A 279 1.20 -10.91 1.66
C ASN A 279 -0.25 -10.57 2.03
N PHE A 280 -1.21 -11.14 1.32
CA PHE A 280 -2.64 -10.96 1.61
C PHE A 280 -3.00 -11.41 3.04
N LEU A 281 -2.58 -12.61 3.44
CA LEU A 281 -2.83 -13.14 4.78
C LEU A 281 -2.17 -12.31 5.87
N LEU A 282 -0.95 -11.85 5.64
CA LEU A 282 -0.21 -11.05 6.61
C LEU A 282 -0.79 -9.63 6.77
N ASN A 283 -1.26 -9.01 5.68
CA ASN A 283 -1.98 -7.74 5.75
C ASN A 283 -3.31 -7.89 6.53
N GLY A 284 -4.04 -8.99 6.33
CA GLY A 284 -5.20 -9.33 7.15
C GLY A 284 -4.87 -9.44 8.65
N ALA A 285 -3.71 -10.04 8.97
CA ALA A 285 -3.23 -10.17 10.35
C ALA A 285 -2.91 -8.82 11.03
N ILE A 286 -2.51 -7.79 10.28
CA ILE A 286 -2.27 -6.44 10.82
C ILE A 286 -3.55 -5.86 11.43
N GLY A 287 -4.72 -6.17 10.89
CA GLY A 287 -6.01 -5.74 11.43
C GLY A 287 -6.23 -6.17 12.89
N THR A 288 -5.64 -7.27 13.34
CA THR A 288 -5.75 -7.74 14.72
C THR A 288 -5.09 -6.78 15.73
N MET A 289 -4.03 -6.05 15.31
CA MET A 289 -3.39 -5.04 16.15
C MET A 289 -4.33 -3.88 16.49
N MET A 290 -5.20 -3.50 15.55
CA MET A 290 -6.21 -2.47 15.80
C MET A 290 -7.24 -2.93 16.83
N ILE A 291 -7.66 -4.19 16.78
CA ILE A 291 -8.59 -4.78 17.75
C ILE A 291 -7.95 -4.79 19.14
N ALA A 292 -6.68 -5.16 19.26
CA ALA A 292 -5.95 -5.10 20.51
C ALA A 292 -5.88 -3.68 21.10
N SER A 293 -5.65 -2.67 20.25
CA SER A 293 -5.67 -1.26 20.67
C SER A 293 -7.04 -0.83 21.20
N ILE A 294 -8.12 -1.23 20.55
CA ILE A 294 -9.49 -0.96 20.99
C ILE A 294 -9.76 -1.65 22.34
N TRP A 295 -9.35 -2.91 22.48
CA TRP A 295 -9.50 -3.67 23.73
C TRP A 295 -8.75 -3.02 24.90
N LEU A 296 -7.52 -2.53 24.70
CA LEU A 296 -6.77 -1.79 25.70
C LEU A 296 -7.50 -0.53 26.17
N GLN A 297 -8.12 0.20 25.23
CA GLN A 297 -8.83 1.44 25.55
C GLN A 297 -10.19 1.17 26.21
N GLN A 298 -11.00 0.27 25.69
CA GLN A 298 -12.35 0.00 26.16
C GLN A 298 -12.39 -0.99 27.33
N GLY A 299 -11.58 -2.05 27.28
CA GLY A 299 -11.56 -3.10 28.31
C GLY A 299 -10.70 -2.77 29.52
N HIS A 300 -9.55 -2.13 29.30
CA HIS A 300 -8.60 -1.79 30.35
C HIS A 300 -8.54 -0.30 30.68
N HIS A 301 -9.35 0.54 30.02
CA HIS A 301 -9.45 2.00 30.23
C HIS A 301 -8.12 2.74 30.08
N LEU A 302 -7.27 2.31 29.13
CA LEU A 302 -6.09 3.06 28.77
C LEU A 302 -6.48 4.30 27.94
N THR A 303 -5.73 5.37 28.11
CA THR A 303 -5.85 6.54 27.27
C THR A 303 -5.40 6.22 25.83
N PRO A 304 -5.88 6.96 24.82
CA PRO A 304 -5.41 6.81 23.45
C PRO A 304 -3.88 6.95 23.31
N LEU A 305 -3.27 7.81 24.13
CA LEU A 305 -1.82 8.00 24.14
C LEU A 305 -1.08 6.76 24.65
N GLU A 306 -1.53 6.19 25.79
CA GLU A 306 -0.95 4.97 26.35
C GLU A 306 -1.08 3.79 25.40
N SER A 307 -2.25 3.61 24.79
CA SER A 307 -2.46 2.59 23.74
C SER A 307 -1.57 2.83 22.51
N GLY A 308 -1.40 4.09 22.11
CA GLY A 308 -0.50 4.47 21.01
C GLY A 308 0.98 4.18 21.32
N MET A 309 1.43 4.40 22.56
CA MET A 309 2.80 4.08 22.96
C MET A 309 3.10 2.58 22.85
N MET A 310 2.10 1.71 23.03
CA MET A 310 2.30 0.27 22.82
C MET A 310 2.71 -0.06 21.37
N THR A 311 2.27 0.72 20.39
CA THR A 311 2.62 0.50 18.98
C THR A 311 4.01 1.01 18.60
N LEU A 312 4.68 1.79 19.44
CA LEU A 312 6.06 2.24 19.18
C LEU A 312 7.03 1.06 19.07
N GLY A 313 6.83 0.01 19.89
CA GLY A 313 7.62 -1.21 19.78
C GLY A 313 7.57 -1.82 18.39
N TYR A 314 6.38 -1.91 17.80
CA TYR A 314 6.19 -2.33 16.41
C TYR A 314 6.93 -1.44 15.41
N LEU A 315 6.74 -0.11 15.51
CA LEU A 315 7.34 0.83 14.57
C LEU A 315 8.87 0.73 14.54
N VAL A 316 9.50 0.76 15.71
CA VAL A 316 10.97 0.71 15.83
C VAL A 316 11.50 -0.62 15.27
N THR A 317 10.88 -1.72 15.64
CA THR A 317 11.36 -3.05 15.25
C THR A 317 11.12 -3.34 13.78
N VAL A 318 9.97 -2.94 13.19
CA VAL A 318 9.73 -3.15 11.76
C VAL A 318 10.73 -2.38 10.92
N LEU A 319 11.01 -1.11 11.24
CA LEU A 319 11.98 -0.30 10.50
C LEU A 319 13.40 -0.88 10.58
N ALA A 320 13.84 -1.27 11.78
CA ALA A 320 15.15 -1.88 11.97
C ALA A 320 15.27 -3.22 11.20
N MET A 321 14.22 -4.04 11.26
CA MET A 321 14.24 -5.38 10.70
C MET A 321 14.07 -5.44 9.18
N ILE A 322 13.52 -4.42 8.51
CA ILE A 322 13.45 -4.37 7.04
C ILE A 322 14.85 -4.51 6.43
N ARG A 323 15.86 -3.83 6.98
CA ARG A 323 17.25 -3.93 6.51
C ARG A 323 17.91 -5.27 6.89
N VAL A 324 17.55 -5.82 8.05
CA VAL A 324 17.98 -7.16 8.45
C VAL A 324 17.35 -8.21 7.52
N GLY A 325 16.08 -8.10 7.21
CA GLY A 325 15.38 -8.97 6.25
C GLY A 325 16.02 -8.97 4.87
N GLU A 326 16.48 -7.82 4.37
CA GLU A 326 17.27 -7.74 3.15
C GLU A 326 18.58 -8.53 3.26
N LYS A 327 19.35 -8.37 4.35
CA LYS A 327 20.60 -9.10 4.57
C LYS A 327 20.37 -10.62 4.68
N LEU A 328 19.28 -11.03 5.34
CA LEU A 328 18.87 -12.44 5.42
C LEU A 328 18.52 -12.99 4.03
N LEU A 329 17.78 -12.21 3.22
CA LEU A 329 17.48 -12.55 1.83
C LEU A 329 18.76 -12.77 1.01
N GLN A 330 19.74 -11.87 1.14
CA GLN A 330 21.01 -11.92 0.42
C GLN A 330 21.89 -13.11 0.84
N ARG A 331 21.81 -13.53 2.11
CA ARG A 331 22.67 -14.59 2.67
C ARG A 331 22.04 -15.97 2.59
N TYR A 332 20.75 -16.09 2.85
CA TYR A 332 20.04 -17.37 3.01
C TYR A 332 18.91 -17.57 1.98
N GLY A 333 18.72 -16.62 1.07
CA GLY A 333 17.59 -16.65 0.12
C GLY A 333 16.26 -16.27 0.76
N ALA A 334 15.19 -16.24 -0.05
CA ALA A 334 13.88 -15.75 0.37
C ALA A 334 13.14 -16.69 1.33
N ARG A 335 13.38 -18.00 1.24
CA ARG A 335 12.59 -19.02 1.96
C ARG A 335 12.66 -18.85 3.48
N LEU A 336 13.84 -18.69 4.05
CA LEU A 336 14.03 -18.59 5.49
C LEU A 336 13.28 -17.37 6.09
N PRO A 337 13.54 -16.12 5.63
CA PRO A 337 12.87 -14.95 6.21
C PRO A 337 11.36 -14.91 5.94
N MET A 338 10.91 -15.43 4.79
CA MET A 338 9.47 -15.53 4.47
C MET A 338 8.73 -16.59 5.30
N MET A 339 9.43 -17.55 5.89
CA MET A 339 8.84 -18.51 6.86
C MET A 339 8.95 -17.99 8.29
N ALA A 340 10.10 -17.49 8.68
CA ALA A 340 10.33 -16.99 10.05
C ALA A 340 9.47 -15.78 10.39
N GLY A 341 9.30 -14.84 9.44
CA GLY A 341 8.47 -13.66 9.64
C GLY A 341 7.02 -13.97 10.05
N PRO A 342 6.25 -14.70 9.25
CA PRO A 342 4.90 -15.12 9.59
C PRO A 342 4.79 -15.94 10.90
N VAL A 343 5.77 -16.79 11.22
CA VAL A 343 5.79 -17.51 12.50
C VAL A 343 5.90 -16.54 13.66
N LEU A 344 6.80 -15.56 13.60
CA LEU A 344 6.92 -14.53 14.64
C LEU A 344 5.65 -13.70 14.77
N THR A 345 5.01 -13.33 13.66
CA THR A 345 3.73 -12.59 13.69
C THR A 345 2.60 -13.45 14.24
N ALA A 346 2.55 -14.73 13.95
CA ALA A 346 1.56 -15.65 14.51
C ALA A 346 1.71 -15.80 16.03
N ILE A 347 2.94 -15.92 16.54
CA ILE A 347 3.21 -15.95 17.98
C ILE A 347 2.78 -14.63 18.61
N ALA A 348 3.08 -13.49 18.00
CA ALA A 348 2.66 -12.18 18.48
C ALA A 348 1.13 -12.08 18.61
N ILE A 349 0.38 -12.55 17.60
CA ILE A 349 -1.09 -12.56 17.63
C ILE A 349 -1.60 -13.49 18.72
N ALA A 350 -1.01 -14.67 18.89
CA ALA A 350 -1.38 -15.60 19.95
C ALA A 350 -1.18 -14.98 21.34
N LEU A 351 -0.09 -14.25 21.56
CA LEU A 351 0.16 -13.55 22.80
C LEU A 351 -0.87 -12.42 23.07
N ILE A 352 -1.23 -11.64 22.05
CA ILE A 352 -2.28 -10.61 22.17
C ILE A 352 -3.63 -11.21 22.55
N SER A 353 -3.90 -12.44 22.11
CA SER A 353 -5.16 -13.13 22.41
C SER A 353 -5.29 -13.59 23.88
N CYS A 354 -4.22 -13.48 24.69
CA CYS A 354 -4.25 -13.84 26.12
C CYS A 354 -4.95 -12.76 26.98
N THR A 355 -6.16 -12.38 26.62
CA THR A 355 -6.95 -11.32 27.28
C THR A 355 -7.40 -11.65 28.69
N PHE A 356 -7.21 -12.89 29.16
CA PHE A 356 -7.51 -13.38 30.50
C PHE A 356 -6.45 -12.99 31.54
N LEU A 357 -5.32 -12.37 31.13
CA LEU A 357 -4.26 -11.95 32.03
C LEU A 357 -4.65 -10.70 32.81
N GLU A 358 -4.06 -10.53 33.99
CA GLU A 358 -4.19 -9.30 34.79
C GLU A 358 -3.71 -8.08 33.97
N LYS A 359 -4.35 -6.93 34.22
CA LYS A 359 -4.11 -5.68 33.45
C LYS A 359 -2.63 -5.36 33.26
N ALA A 360 -1.84 -5.35 34.35
CA ALA A 360 -0.42 -4.97 34.27
C ALA A 360 0.39 -5.95 33.41
N LEU A 361 0.15 -7.26 33.58
CA LEU A 361 0.81 -8.31 32.81
C LEU A 361 0.36 -8.26 31.35
N TYR A 362 -0.95 -8.06 31.09
CA TYR A 362 -1.48 -7.97 29.73
C TYR A 362 -0.88 -6.79 28.96
N ILE A 363 -0.74 -5.61 29.57
CA ILE A 363 -0.07 -4.44 28.95
C ILE A 363 1.36 -4.80 28.54
N GLY A 364 2.13 -5.45 29.41
CA GLY A 364 3.48 -5.92 29.10
C GLY A 364 3.51 -6.93 27.94
N VAL A 365 2.58 -7.87 27.93
CA VAL A 365 2.42 -8.87 26.85
C VAL A 365 2.05 -8.20 25.53
N VAL A 366 1.15 -7.22 25.51
CA VAL A 366 0.80 -6.48 24.30
C VAL A 366 1.99 -5.69 23.76
N PHE A 367 2.76 -5.03 24.61
CA PHE A 367 3.98 -4.34 24.19
C PHE A 367 5.00 -5.31 23.57
N ALA A 368 5.29 -6.42 24.24
CA ALA A 368 6.19 -7.47 23.73
C ALA A 368 5.68 -8.07 22.41
N SER A 369 4.37 -8.26 22.30
CA SER A 369 3.72 -8.73 21.05
C SER A 369 3.87 -7.74 19.91
N ASN A 370 3.74 -6.45 20.15
CA ASN A 370 3.99 -5.42 19.14
C ASN A 370 5.45 -5.43 18.67
N VAL A 371 6.40 -5.59 19.57
CA VAL A 371 7.82 -5.75 19.25
C VAL A 371 8.03 -6.99 18.37
N LEU A 372 7.48 -8.14 18.79
CA LEU A 372 7.63 -9.40 18.08
C LEU A 372 6.97 -9.36 16.69
N PHE A 373 5.79 -8.73 16.59
CA PHE A 373 5.09 -8.52 15.33
C PHE A 373 5.93 -7.69 14.37
N GLY A 374 6.52 -6.60 14.86
CA GLY A 374 7.42 -5.76 14.05
C GLY A 374 8.68 -6.48 13.58
N LEU A 375 9.28 -7.33 14.43
CA LEU A 375 10.39 -8.21 14.06
C LEU A 375 9.98 -9.16 12.93
N GLY A 376 8.83 -9.83 13.06
CA GLY A 376 8.33 -10.76 12.07
C GLY A 376 8.02 -10.08 10.73
N LEU A 377 7.26 -8.99 10.76
CA LEU A 377 6.88 -8.26 9.55
C LEU A 377 8.09 -7.64 8.85
N GLY A 378 9.04 -7.06 9.60
CA GLY A 378 10.25 -6.47 9.02
C GLY A 378 11.15 -7.52 8.36
N CYS A 379 11.29 -8.71 8.94
CA CYS A 379 11.99 -9.83 8.32
C CYS A 379 11.32 -10.27 7.01
N TYR A 380 10.01 -10.27 6.95
CA TYR A 380 9.21 -10.79 5.83
C TYR A 380 9.12 -9.78 4.66
N ALA A 381 8.98 -8.49 4.94
CA ALA A 381 8.49 -7.50 3.98
C ALA A 381 9.38 -7.37 2.73
N THR A 382 10.71 -7.24 2.89
CA THR A 382 11.65 -7.15 1.75
C THR A 382 11.74 -8.45 0.97
N PRO A 383 11.96 -9.64 1.60
CA PRO A 383 11.98 -10.91 0.88
C PRO A 383 10.73 -11.21 0.09
N SER A 384 9.56 -10.95 0.64
CA SER A 384 8.27 -11.16 -0.04
C SER A 384 8.10 -10.24 -1.24
N THR A 385 8.36 -8.95 -1.08
CA THR A 385 8.26 -7.97 -2.16
C THR A 385 9.28 -8.28 -3.28
N ASP A 386 10.54 -8.58 -2.94
CA ASP A 386 11.54 -8.95 -3.93
C ASP A 386 11.17 -10.26 -4.65
N THR A 387 10.64 -11.26 -3.94
CA THR A 387 10.19 -12.51 -4.54
C THR A 387 9.07 -12.28 -5.56
N ALA A 388 8.08 -11.47 -5.22
CA ALA A 388 7.01 -11.13 -6.13
C ALA A 388 7.53 -10.41 -7.39
N VAL A 389 8.36 -9.38 -7.20
CA VAL A 389 8.91 -8.57 -8.29
C VAL A 389 9.89 -9.39 -9.16
N ALA A 390 10.76 -10.19 -8.53
CA ALA A 390 11.76 -11.02 -9.24
C ALA A 390 11.10 -12.06 -10.15
N ASN A 391 10.02 -12.67 -9.68
CA ASN A 391 9.30 -13.73 -10.39
C ASN A 391 8.20 -13.19 -11.35
N ALA A 392 7.99 -11.89 -11.42
CA ALA A 392 7.10 -11.28 -12.40
C ALA A 392 7.71 -11.36 -13.81
N PRO A 393 6.95 -11.74 -14.87
CA PRO A 393 7.41 -11.68 -16.23
C PRO A 393 7.76 -10.24 -16.67
N GLU A 394 8.78 -10.08 -17.51
CA GLU A 394 9.26 -8.76 -17.92
C GLU A 394 8.20 -7.91 -18.63
N ASN A 395 7.32 -8.57 -19.36
CA ASN A 395 6.22 -7.92 -20.06
C ASN A 395 5.01 -7.55 -19.21
N LYS A 396 4.92 -8.02 -17.94
CA LYS A 396 3.78 -7.85 -17.03
C LYS A 396 4.20 -7.42 -15.62
N ILE A 397 5.34 -6.73 -15.48
CA ILE A 397 5.87 -6.36 -14.15
C ILE A 397 4.91 -5.42 -13.43
N GLY A 398 4.34 -4.44 -14.12
CA GLY A 398 3.39 -3.50 -13.54
C GLY A 398 2.12 -4.19 -13.05
N VAL A 399 1.52 -5.07 -13.88
CA VAL A 399 0.35 -5.88 -13.49
C VAL A 399 0.68 -6.75 -12.28
N ALA A 400 1.78 -7.48 -12.33
CA ALA A 400 2.19 -8.38 -11.23
C ALA A 400 2.45 -7.61 -9.93
N SER A 401 3.10 -6.44 -10.01
CA SER A 401 3.31 -5.56 -8.86
C SER A 401 1.98 -5.00 -8.32
N GLY A 402 1.04 -4.68 -9.21
CA GLY A 402 -0.31 -4.23 -8.84
C GLY A 402 -1.09 -5.31 -8.10
N ILE A 403 -1.09 -6.55 -8.58
CA ILE A 403 -1.72 -7.70 -7.91
C ILE A 403 -1.11 -7.92 -6.52
N TYR A 404 0.23 -7.90 -6.42
CA TYR A 404 0.91 -8.06 -5.14
C TYR A 404 0.54 -6.95 -4.13
N LYS A 405 0.30 -5.72 -4.61
CA LYS A 405 -0.07 -4.57 -3.77
C LYS A 405 -1.55 -4.43 -3.49
N MET A 406 -2.40 -5.11 -4.24
CA MET A 406 -3.83 -5.19 -3.97
C MET A 406 -4.13 -6.07 -2.73
N GLY A 407 -3.34 -7.12 -2.49
CA GLY A 407 -3.39 -7.94 -1.27
C GLY A 407 -2.62 -7.30 -0.13
#